data_087084d5be60e749776f0f42922c8da1
#
_entry.id   087084d5be60e749776f0f42922c8da1
#
_cell.length_a   1.000
_cell.length_b   1.000
_cell.length_c   1.000
_cell.angle_alpha   90.00
_cell.angle_beta   90.00
_cell.angle_gamma   90.00
#
_symmetry.space_group_name_H-M   'P 1'
#
loop_
_entity.id
_entity.type
_entity.pdbx_description
1 polymer ?
#
loop_
_entity_poly.entity_id
_entity_poly.type
_entity_poly.pdbx_seq_one_letter_code
_entity_poly.pdbx_strand_id
1 'polypeptide(L)'
;CFFCGFSLLGKHPEEEERIARWYEQFDDDVENLPEVPEGKLEQLWFSIKRKIHVSWNRRVVVFYRYAVAIIILAMVGSSVIYFRGSGEPERQELTRQDILPAQGVAVLQLSDGREVPLNSTAIIQEQEGVVIKNDSSRVLDYTLATTKSEPLYNTITVPAGGEFQVLLSDGSSVRLNSCSALTYPVPFTGDVREVKLTGEAYFDVTKSDKPFIVKMADIDVRVLGTSFNLSGYTTDQDVSVTLVSGKVAVRNHQLQQDFDITPGMRFEYNRENHQVKMAEVDPELYISWMKGKFRFEDMRLEDIMVTLNRWYDCTVSYSDDALRDLRFTGAAEKDRPASYLLELIEMITEVKFQVDGKHILITRK
;
A
#
# COMPACT_ATOMS: atom_id res chain seq x y z
N CYS A 1 -19.92 29.08 19.94
CA CYS A 1 -19.09 28.18 19.12
C CYS A 1 -17.80 27.82 19.86
N PHE A 2 -17.91 27.01 20.91
CA PHE A 2 -16.74 26.38 21.57
C PHE A 2 -17.22 25.11 22.28
N PHE A 3 -17.68 24.11 21.54
CA PHE A 3 -17.92 22.75 22.06
C PHE A 3 -17.97 21.77 20.87
N CYS A 4 -16.78 21.45 20.37
CA CYS A 4 -16.56 20.25 19.57
C CYS A 4 -15.22 19.67 20.00
N GLY A 5 -15.24 18.67 20.88
CA GLY A 5 -14.01 17.96 21.24
C GLY A 5 -14.02 17.25 22.58
N PHE A 6 -15.05 16.43 22.85
CA PHE A 6 -14.93 15.39 23.87
C PHE A 6 -15.90 14.26 23.54
N SER A 7 -15.50 13.43 22.59
CA SER A 7 -16.10 12.12 22.39
C SER A 7 -14.96 11.16 22.18
N LEU A 8 -14.56 10.48 23.27
CA LEU A 8 -13.81 9.23 23.20
C LEU A 8 -13.49 8.82 24.63
N LEU A 9 -14.35 7.98 25.21
CA LEU A 9 -13.99 6.94 26.19
C LEU A 9 -15.31 6.31 26.63
N GLY A 10 -15.44 5.00 26.44
CA GLY A 10 -16.66 4.23 26.69
C GLY A 10 -17.26 4.52 28.06
N LYS A 11 -18.43 5.13 28.05
CA LYS A 11 -19.21 5.43 29.26
C LYS A 11 -20.32 4.42 29.43
N HIS A 12 -20.50 3.95 30.65
CA HIS A 12 -21.64 3.14 31.07
C HIS A 12 -22.96 3.88 30.80
N PRO A 13 -24.00 3.21 30.31
CA PRO A 13 -25.32 3.84 30.01
C PRO A 13 -25.95 4.56 31.20
N GLU A 14 -25.62 4.17 32.44
CA GLU A 14 -26.09 4.83 33.66
C GLU A 14 -25.48 6.24 33.90
N GLU A 15 -24.34 6.55 33.29
CA GLU A 15 -23.73 7.89 33.42
C GLU A 15 -24.38 8.88 32.44
N GLU A 16 -24.78 8.45 31.26
CA GLU A 16 -25.49 9.31 30.28
C GLU A 16 -26.87 9.71 30.81
N GLU A 17 -27.63 8.78 31.44
CA GLU A 17 -28.91 9.10 32.06
C GLU A 17 -28.77 10.04 33.28
N ARG A 18 -27.67 9.99 34.03
CA ARG A 18 -27.40 10.91 35.13
C ARG A 18 -27.07 12.31 34.63
N ILE A 19 -26.32 12.41 33.56
CA ILE A 19 -25.95 13.69 32.92
C ILE A 19 -27.18 14.33 32.28
N ALA A 20 -28.03 13.55 31.60
CA ALA A 20 -29.26 14.04 30.98
C ALA A 20 -30.23 14.59 32.05
N ARG A 21 -30.44 13.86 33.16
CA ARG A 21 -31.26 14.34 34.32
C ARG A 21 -30.68 15.57 34.98
N TRP A 22 -29.36 15.72 34.99
CA TRP A 22 -28.71 16.93 35.53
C TRP A 22 -28.92 18.14 34.62
N TYR A 23 -28.92 17.96 33.30
CA TYR A 23 -29.22 19.02 32.33
C TYR A 23 -30.69 19.45 32.36
N GLU A 24 -31.66 18.53 32.50
CA GLU A 24 -33.08 18.83 32.60
C GLU A 24 -33.39 19.64 33.86
N GLN A 25 -32.63 19.46 34.93
CA GLN A 25 -32.79 20.21 36.19
C GLN A 25 -32.28 21.67 36.10
N PHE A 26 -31.46 21.99 35.13
CA PHE A 26 -30.94 23.35 34.91
C PHE A 26 -31.80 24.18 33.91
N ASP A 27 -32.59 23.56 33.06
CA ASP A 27 -33.41 24.28 32.06
C ASP A 27 -34.64 24.96 32.72
N ASP A 28 -35.12 24.45 33.85
CA ASP A 28 -36.28 25.03 34.57
C ASP A 28 -35.94 26.27 35.40
N ASP A 29 -34.65 26.55 35.70
CA ASP A 29 -34.22 27.68 36.53
C ASP A 29 -33.80 28.93 35.74
N VAL A 30 -33.76 28.88 34.40
CA VAL A 30 -33.27 30.01 33.59
C VAL A 30 -34.36 31.07 33.33
N GLU A 31 -35.64 30.74 33.45
CA GLU A 31 -36.75 31.68 33.19
C GLU A 31 -37.05 32.68 34.37
N ASN A 32 -36.42 32.54 35.52
CA ASN A 32 -36.72 33.40 36.72
C ASN A 32 -35.46 34.05 37.35
N LEU A 33 -34.49 34.49 36.59
CA LEU A 33 -33.42 35.33 37.10
C LEU A 33 -33.94 36.79 37.20
N PRO A 34 -33.97 37.40 38.43
CA PRO A 34 -34.37 38.80 38.56
C PRO A 34 -33.35 39.70 37.84
N GLU A 35 -33.84 40.60 36.96
CA GLU A 35 -33.03 41.62 36.32
C GLU A 35 -32.23 42.39 37.39
N VAL A 36 -30.91 42.29 37.33
CA VAL A 36 -30.03 43.08 38.19
C VAL A 36 -30.01 44.51 37.66
N PRO A 37 -30.50 45.52 38.44
CA PRO A 37 -30.52 46.88 37.94
C PRO A 37 -29.14 47.38 37.56
N GLU A 38 -29.00 48.00 36.40
CA GLU A 38 -27.78 48.68 35.95
C GLU A 38 -27.36 49.70 36.99
N GLY A 39 -26.26 49.50 37.65
CA GLY A 39 -25.74 50.36 38.75
C GLY A 39 -25.37 49.58 40.03
N LYS A 40 -25.95 48.40 40.28
CA LYS A 40 -25.57 47.59 41.47
C LYS A 40 -24.23 46.89 41.31
N LEU A 41 -23.85 46.55 40.10
CA LEU A 41 -22.55 46.00 39.76
C LEU A 41 -21.39 46.98 39.97
N GLU A 42 -21.59 48.25 39.64
CA GLU A 42 -20.59 49.30 39.87
C GLU A 42 -20.42 49.59 41.38
N GLN A 43 -21.53 49.60 42.15
CA GLN A 43 -21.45 49.78 43.61
C GLN A 43 -20.75 48.60 44.30
N LEU A 44 -20.95 47.40 43.85
CA LEU A 44 -20.22 46.22 44.32
C LEU A 44 -18.72 46.30 43.98
N TRP A 45 -18.35 46.76 42.81
CA TRP A 45 -16.96 46.98 42.42
C TRP A 45 -16.28 48.07 43.27
N PHE A 46 -16.97 49.15 43.56
CA PHE A 46 -16.46 50.22 44.42
C PHE A 46 -16.30 49.75 45.87
N SER A 47 -17.22 48.95 46.41
CA SER A 47 -17.14 48.40 47.75
C SER A 47 -16.01 47.40 47.95
N ILE A 48 -15.73 46.58 46.92
CA ILE A 48 -14.60 45.61 46.87
C ILE A 48 -13.27 46.38 46.80
N LYS A 49 -13.19 47.40 45.95
CA LYS A 49 -11.96 48.19 45.75
C LYS A 49 -11.57 48.96 47.05
N ARG A 50 -12.56 49.37 47.87
CA ARG A 50 -12.32 50.10 49.12
C ARG A 50 -11.86 49.22 50.31
N LYS A 51 -12.08 47.89 50.23
CA LYS A 51 -11.64 46.93 51.26
C LYS A 51 -10.24 46.34 50.98
N ILE A 52 -9.62 46.61 49.83
CA ILE A 52 -8.28 46.14 49.49
C ILE A 52 -7.20 47.21 49.67
N HIS A 53 -7.41 48.20 50.52
CA HIS A 53 -6.31 49.03 51.01
C HIS A 53 -5.65 48.37 52.22
N VAL A 54 -4.95 47.29 52.02
CA VAL A 54 -3.97 46.74 52.96
C VAL A 54 -2.73 47.62 52.82
N SER A 55 -2.41 48.35 53.92
CA SER A 55 -1.15 49.06 54.04
C SER A 55 0.00 48.04 54.03
N TRP A 56 0.56 47.81 52.86
CA TRP A 56 1.70 46.93 52.77
C TRP A 56 2.96 47.56 53.29
N ASN A 57 3.40 47.08 54.47
CA ASN A 57 4.70 47.40 55.03
C ASN A 57 5.80 47.07 54.02
N ARG A 58 6.71 47.99 53.71
CA ARG A 58 7.80 47.82 52.75
C ARG A 58 8.56 46.49 52.91
N ARG A 59 8.65 45.96 54.11
CA ARG A 59 9.29 44.66 54.39
C ARG A 59 8.53 43.47 53.85
N VAL A 60 7.19 43.50 53.80
CA VAL A 60 6.35 42.41 53.26
C VAL A 60 6.44 42.37 51.76
N VAL A 61 6.51 43.50 51.08
CA VAL A 61 6.69 43.55 49.59
C VAL A 61 8.03 42.95 49.16
N VAL A 62 9.08 43.21 49.94
CA VAL A 62 10.42 42.64 49.65
C VAL A 62 10.41 41.12 49.87
N PHE A 63 9.76 40.63 50.91
CA PHE A 63 9.63 39.19 51.19
C PHE A 63 8.85 38.44 50.05
N TYR A 64 7.74 39.04 49.56
CA TYR A 64 6.99 38.47 48.45
C TYR A 64 7.79 38.43 47.16
N ARG A 65 8.63 39.42 46.86
CA ARG A 65 9.52 39.43 45.68
C ARG A 65 10.53 38.29 45.74
N TYR A 66 11.11 38.01 46.91
CA TYR A 66 12.02 36.86 47.04
C TYR A 66 11.29 35.52 47.02
N ALA A 67 10.11 35.42 47.63
CA ALA A 67 9.29 34.21 47.57
C ALA A 67 8.86 33.84 46.13
N VAL A 68 8.43 34.84 45.35
CA VAL A 68 8.09 34.63 43.94
C VAL A 68 9.31 34.24 43.11
N ALA A 69 10.47 34.86 43.35
CA ALA A 69 11.71 34.48 42.66
C ALA A 69 12.17 33.05 42.98
N ILE A 70 12.01 32.60 44.23
CA ILE A 70 12.32 31.23 44.66
C ILE A 70 11.35 30.23 44.03
N ILE A 71 10.06 30.54 43.92
CA ILE A 71 9.05 29.69 43.27
C ILE A 71 9.33 29.58 41.79
N ILE A 72 9.70 30.67 41.11
CA ILE A 72 10.07 30.65 39.70
C ILE A 72 11.35 29.81 39.47
N LEU A 73 12.38 29.99 40.34
CA LEU A 73 13.59 29.17 40.27
C LEU A 73 13.32 27.68 40.54
N ALA A 74 12.42 27.38 41.50
CA ALA A 74 12.02 25.99 41.78
C ALA A 74 11.22 25.40 40.62
N MET A 75 10.32 26.16 39.96
CA MET A 75 9.61 25.70 38.75
C MET A 75 10.53 25.51 37.55
N VAL A 76 11.48 26.42 37.32
CA VAL A 76 12.48 26.27 36.27
C VAL A 76 13.41 25.11 36.58
N GLY A 77 13.85 24.95 37.82
CA GLY A 77 14.69 23.82 38.26
C GLY A 77 13.96 22.48 38.13
N SER A 78 12.70 22.39 38.60
CA SER A 78 11.90 21.18 38.43
C SER A 78 11.54 20.89 36.98
N SER A 79 11.31 21.92 36.15
CA SER A 79 11.14 21.76 34.70
C SER A 79 12.41 21.22 34.05
N VAL A 80 13.58 21.76 34.37
CA VAL A 80 14.86 21.24 33.84
C VAL A 80 15.14 19.81 34.29
N ILE A 81 14.82 19.46 35.56
CA ILE A 81 14.96 18.10 36.08
C ILE A 81 13.92 17.19 35.44
N TYR A 82 12.68 17.64 35.26
CA TYR A 82 11.63 16.89 34.58
C TYR A 82 11.98 16.65 33.09
N PHE A 83 12.44 17.66 32.35
CA PHE A 83 12.90 17.53 30.99
C PHE A 83 14.23 16.76 30.82
N ARG A 84 15.10 16.77 31.83
CA ARG A 84 16.30 15.93 31.85
C ARG A 84 16.05 14.52 32.40
N GLY A 85 15.04 14.33 33.25
CA GLY A 85 14.66 13.02 33.80
C GLY A 85 13.62 12.27 32.94
N SER A 86 12.87 12.98 32.11
CA SER A 86 12.10 12.42 31.00
C SER A 86 12.96 12.32 29.74
N GLY A 87 14.25 11.95 29.88
CA GLY A 87 14.91 11.21 28.83
C GLY A 87 13.96 10.07 28.56
N GLU A 88 13.23 10.10 27.45
CA GLU A 88 12.67 8.89 26.88
C GLU A 88 13.73 7.81 27.08
N PRO A 89 13.37 6.62 27.60
CA PRO A 89 14.32 5.54 27.56
C PRO A 89 14.79 5.58 26.12
N GLU A 90 16.07 5.88 25.91
CA GLU A 90 16.75 5.73 24.66
C GLU A 90 16.36 4.29 24.27
N ARG A 91 15.21 4.17 23.56
CA ARG A 91 14.99 3.02 22.73
C ARG A 91 16.29 3.00 21.97
N GLN A 92 17.16 2.07 22.36
CA GLN A 92 18.14 1.57 21.45
C GLN A 92 17.27 1.16 20.24
N GLU A 93 17.01 2.12 19.37
CA GLU A 93 16.88 1.85 17.96
C GLU A 93 18.22 1.15 17.65
N LEU A 94 18.26 -0.15 17.94
CA LEU A 94 18.97 -1.03 17.05
C LEU A 94 18.58 -0.46 15.70
N THR A 95 19.55 0.15 15.01
CA THR A 95 19.40 0.62 13.65
C THR A 95 19.05 -0.64 12.87
N ARG A 96 17.78 -1.04 12.96
CA ARG A 96 17.20 -2.03 12.07
C ARG A 96 17.37 -1.35 10.72
N GLN A 97 18.35 -1.79 9.97
CA GLN A 97 18.40 -1.44 8.55
C GLN A 97 17.11 -1.97 7.98
N ASP A 98 16.15 -1.05 7.81
CA ASP A 98 14.85 -1.40 7.33
C ASP A 98 14.96 -1.84 5.87
N ILE A 99 14.20 -2.85 5.49
CA ILE A 99 14.19 -3.33 4.11
C ILE A 99 13.31 -2.36 3.31
N LEU A 100 13.96 -1.54 2.50
CA LEU A 100 13.27 -0.65 1.57
C LEU A 100 12.83 -1.43 0.32
N PRO A 101 11.79 -0.95 -0.40
CA PRO A 101 11.44 -1.50 -1.70
C PRO A 101 12.66 -1.59 -2.60
N ALA A 102 12.85 -2.71 -3.26
CA ALA A 102 13.96 -2.88 -4.19
C ALA A 102 13.79 -1.90 -5.37
N GLN A 103 14.90 -1.30 -5.80
CA GLN A 103 14.89 -0.34 -6.92
C GLN A 103 15.40 -1.03 -8.19
N GLY A 104 14.74 -2.09 -8.58
CA GLY A 104 15.10 -2.82 -9.78
C GLY A 104 14.85 -2.02 -11.05
N VAL A 105 15.82 -2.00 -11.96
CA VAL A 105 15.72 -1.36 -13.26
C VAL A 105 15.29 -2.39 -14.29
N ALA A 106 14.18 -2.13 -15.00
CA ALA A 106 13.75 -2.99 -16.08
C ALA A 106 14.79 -3.01 -17.22
N VAL A 107 14.97 -4.16 -17.84
CA VAL A 107 15.93 -4.37 -18.94
C VAL A 107 15.17 -4.80 -20.19
N LEU A 108 15.41 -4.12 -21.30
CA LEU A 108 14.93 -4.50 -22.61
C LEU A 108 16.01 -5.28 -23.35
N GLN A 109 15.73 -6.53 -23.69
CA GLN A 109 16.54 -7.31 -24.61
C GLN A 109 15.95 -7.17 -26.01
N LEU A 110 16.74 -6.65 -26.93
CA LEU A 110 16.39 -6.46 -28.34
C LEU A 110 16.56 -7.78 -29.12
N SER A 111 15.97 -7.85 -30.32
CA SER A 111 16.06 -9.00 -31.21
C SER A 111 17.46 -9.44 -31.56
N ASP A 112 18.43 -8.52 -31.55
CA ASP A 112 19.86 -8.79 -31.82
C ASP A 112 20.63 -9.22 -30.55
N GLY A 113 19.95 -9.37 -29.41
CA GLY A 113 20.52 -9.79 -28.14
C GLY A 113 21.12 -8.64 -27.30
N ARG A 114 21.12 -7.39 -27.78
CA ARG A 114 21.54 -6.24 -26.97
C ARG A 114 20.58 -6.02 -25.80
N GLU A 115 21.15 -5.75 -24.64
CA GLU A 115 20.40 -5.38 -23.44
C GLU A 115 20.49 -3.87 -23.19
N VAL A 116 19.32 -3.26 -22.97
CA VAL A 116 19.18 -1.83 -22.71
C VAL A 116 18.49 -1.62 -21.37
N PRO A 117 19.20 -1.11 -20.35
CA PRO A 117 18.57 -0.73 -19.10
C PRO A 117 17.59 0.45 -19.28
N LEU A 118 16.38 0.33 -18.76
CA LEU A 118 15.31 1.31 -18.95
C LEU A 118 15.25 2.30 -17.76
N ASN A 119 16.39 2.87 -17.37
CA ASN A 119 16.53 3.78 -16.24
C ASN A 119 16.47 5.28 -16.58
N SER A 120 16.42 5.60 -17.86
CA SER A 120 16.40 7.00 -18.36
C SER A 120 15.54 7.11 -19.61
N THR A 121 15.05 8.32 -19.86
CA THR A 121 14.37 8.64 -21.12
C THR A 121 15.34 8.47 -22.28
N ALA A 122 14.99 7.63 -23.24
CA ALA A 122 15.82 7.34 -24.40
C ALA A 122 14.99 7.02 -25.63
N ILE A 123 15.58 7.31 -26.79
CA ILE A 123 15.13 6.78 -28.07
C ILE A 123 16.04 5.59 -28.40
N ILE A 124 15.47 4.40 -28.42
CA ILE A 124 16.18 3.16 -28.69
C ILE A 124 15.96 2.83 -30.17
N GLN A 125 17.06 2.69 -30.91
CA GLN A 125 17.02 2.24 -32.29
C GLN A 125 17.34 0.76 -32.37
N GLU A 126 16.46 0.03 -33.02
CA GLU A 126 16.59 -1.38 -33.30
C GLU A 126 16.87 -1.62 -34.78
N GLN A 127 17.06 -2.89 -35.17
CA GLN A 127 17.24 -3.30 -36.55
C GLN A 127 16.06 -2.84 -37.41
N GLU A 128 16.28 -2.70 -38.72
CA GLU A 128 15.28 -2.27 -39.71
C GLU A 128 14.67 -0.87 -39.50
N GLY A 129 15.28 -0.05 -38.62
CA GLY A 129 14.84 1.32 -38.37
C GLY A 129 13.67 1.42 -37.40
N VAL A 130 13.37 0.36 -36.64
CA VAL A 130 12.39 0.39 -35.58
C VAL A 130 12.84 1.38 -34.50
N VAL A 131 11.97 2.32 -34.16
CA VAL A 131 12.19 3.34 -33.14
C VAL A 131 11.29 3.07 -31.94
N ILE A 132 11.90 2.91 -30.79
CA ILE A 132 11.23 2.63 -29.51
C ILE A 132 11.47 3.84 -28.61
N LYS A 133 10.40 4.35 -28.00
CA LYS A 133 10.51 5.46 -27.06
C LYS A 133 10.39 4.93 -25.63
N ASN A 134 11.39 5.21 -24.80
CA ASN A 134 11.32 5.02 -23.36
C ASN A 134 11.16 6.40 -22.70
N ASP A 135 10.06 6.61 -21.99
CA ASP A 135 9.78 7.87 -21.32
C ASP A 135 10.12 7.84 -19.82
N SER A 136 10.08 9.00 -19.19
CA SER A 136 10.34 9.15 -17.74
C SER A 136 9.27 8.53 -16.85
N SER A 137 8.10 8.18 -17.43
CA SER A 137 6.97 7.54 -16.73
C SER A 137 7.07 6.01 -16.69
N ARG A 138 8.24 5.44 -17.08
CA ARG A 138 8.46 3.99 -17.21
C ARG A 138 7.53 3.33 -18.23
N VAL A 139 7.31 4.00 -19.35
CA VAL A 139 6.53 3.50 -20.48
C VAL A 139 7.42 3.30 -21.70
N LEU A 140 7.39 2.09 -22.25
CA LEU A 140 8.05 1.73 -23.50
C LEU A 140 7.01 1.71 -24.62
N ASP A 141 7.13 2.59 -25.60
CA ASP A 141 6.15 2.83 -26.64
C ASP A 141 6.60 2.28 -27.99
N TYR A 142 5.85 1.32 -28.53
CA TYR A 142 6.04 0.66 -29.84
C TYR A 142 4.98 1.04 -30.88
N THR A 143 4.11 1.98 -30.62
CA THR A 143 2.99 2.32 -31.54
C THR A 143 3.48 2.80 -32.91
N LEU A 144 4.70 3.28 -33.00
CA LEU A 144 5.33 3.72 -34.25
C LEU A 144 6.23 2.66 -34.89
N ALA A 145 6.34 1.47 -34.30
CA ALA A 145 7.21 0.43 -34.80
C ALA A 145 6.65 -0.21 -36.07
N THR A 146 7.42 -0.16 -37.12
CA THR A 146 7.10 -0.82 -38.42
C THR A 146 8.32 -1.57 -38.91
N THR A 147 8.13 -2.78 -39.43
CA THR A 147 9.20 -3.54 -40.12
C THR A 147 8.80 -3.83 -41.56
N LYS A 148 9.77 -4.10 -42.39
CA LYS A 148 9.57 -4.48 -43.81
C LYS A 148 9.73 -5.98 -44.04
N SER A 149 10.21 -6.72 -43.03
CA SER A 149 10.53 -8.13 -43.12
C SER A 149 9.84 -8.95 -42.03
N GLU A 150 10.47 -10.00 -41.53
CA GLU A 150 9.95 -10.83 -40.43
C GLU A 150 9.85 -10.06 -39.10
N PRO A 151 8.91 -10.43 -38.22
CA PRO A 151 8.76 -9.76 -36.95
C PRO A 151 10.00 -9.97 -36.06
N LEU A 152 10.53 -8.87 -35.51
CA LEU A 152 11.55 -8.89 -34.48
C LEU A 152 10.91 -9.23 -33.12
N TYR A 153 11.61 -9.96 -32.27
CA TYR A 153 11.11 -10.29 -30.92
C TYR A 153 11.95 -9.61 -29.85
N ASN A 154 11.29 -8.85 -29.01
CA ASN A 154 11.90 -8.20 -27.88
C ASN A 154 11.41 -8.82 -26.56
N THR A 155 12.26 -8.80 -25.55
CA THR A 155 11.90 -9.24 -24.21
C THR A 155 12.18 -8.13 -23.20
N ILE A 156 11.16 -7.74 -22.45
CA ILE A 156 11.33 -6.87 -21.28
C ILE A 156 11.33 -7.73 -20.01
N THR A 157 12.31 -7.51 -19.15
CA THR A 157 12.43 -8.16 -17.84
C THR A 157 12.38 -7.11 -16.74
N VAL A 158 11.45 -7.27 -15.81
CA VAL A 158 11.27 -6.43 -14.64
C VAL A 158 11.82 -7.17 -13.42
N PRO A 159 12.85 -6.66 -12.75
CA PRO A 159 13.40 -7.28 -11.56
C PRO A 159 12.55 -7.02 -10.32
N ALA A 160 13.02 -7.51 -9.15
CA ALA A 160 12.37 -7.26 -7.87
C ALA A 160 12.22 -5.76 -7.60
N GLY A 161 11.08 -5.37 -7.01
CA GLY A 161 10.73 -4.00 -6.67
C GLY A 161 10.43 -3.09 -7.86
N GLY A 162 10.47 -3.64 -9.09
CA GLY A 162 10.17 -2.90 -10.31
C GLY A 162 8.71 -3.07 -10.75
N GLU A 163 8.23 -2.08 -11.47
CA GLU A 163 7.03 -2.15 -12.33
C GLU A 163 7.34 -1.42 -13.63
N PHE A 164 6.80 -1.90 -14.73
CA PHE A 164 7.04 -1.28 -16.03
C PHE A 164 5.83 -1.43 -16.95
N GLN A 165 5.59 -0.44 -17.81
CA GLN A 165 4.51 -0.46 -18.78
C GLN A 165 5.05 -0.51 -20.20
N VAL A 166 4.43 -1.36 -21.03
CA VAL A 166 4.71 -1.46 -22.46
C VAL A 166 3.45 -1.12 -23.22
N LEU A 167 3.56 -0.21 -24.17
CA LEU A 167 2.52 0.07 -25.15
C LEU A 167 2.92 -0.64 -26.46
N LEU A 168 2.22 -1.72 -26.77
CA LEU A 168 2.50 -2.57 -27.93
C LEU A 168 2.10 -1.91 -29.25
N SER A 169 2.59 -2.43 -30.38
CA SER A 169 2.38 -1.86 -31.71
C SER A 169 0.91 -1.82 -32.15
N ASP A 170 0.03 -2.63 -31.56
CA ASP A 170 -1.41 -2.63 -31.79
C ASP A 170 -2.19 -1.65 -30.88
N GLY A 171 -1.48 -0.89 -30.04
CA GLY A 171 -2.04 0.01 -29.05
C GLY A 171 -2.48 -0.67 -27.75
N SER A 172 -2.27 -1.99 -27.60
CA SER A 172 -2.52 -2.69 -26.33
C SER A 172 -1.51 -2.25 -25.27
N SER A 173 -1.98 -2.04 -24.05
CA SER A 173 -1.15 -1.69 -22.90
C SER A 173 -0.93 -2.89 -22.00
N VAL A 174 0.31 -3.16 -21.64
CA VAL A 174 0.70 -4.22 -20.70
C VAL A 174 1.49 -3.61 -19.56
N ARG A 175 1.00 -3.72 -18.34
CA ARG A 175 1.75 -3.33 -17.14
C ARG A 175 2.30 -4.59 -16.47
N LEU A 176 3.62 -4.66 -16.33
CA LEU A 176 4.35 -5.78 -15.73
C LEU A 176 4.62 -5.50 -14.26
N ASN A 177 4.35 -6.49 -13.41
CA ASN A 177 4.69 -6.45 -11.99
C ASN A 177 6.14 -6.93 -11.77
N SER A 178 6.61 -6.84 -10.53
CA SER A 178 7.95 -7.28 -10.10
C SER A 178 8.24 -8.74 -10.47
N CYS A 179 9.48 -9.04 -10.80
CA CYS A 179 9.95 -10.37 -11.17
C CYS A 179 9.22 -10.98 -12.39
N SER A 180 8.84 -10.13 -13.37
CA SER A 180 8.08 -10.55 -14.55
C SER A 180 8.84 -10.29 -15.83
N ALA A 181 8.57 -11.11 -16.87
CA ALA A 181 9.14 -10.94 -18.19
C ALA A 181 8.06 -11.13 -19.27
N LEU A 182 8.09 -10.25 -20.28
CA LEU A 182 7.20 -10.29 -21.45
C LEU A 182 8.04 -10.33 -22.72
N THR A 183 7.80 -11.35 -23.55
CA THR A 183 8.34 -11.44 -24.91
C THR A 183 7.24 -11.17 -25.92
N TYR A 184 7.48 -10.30 -26.89
CA TYR A 184 6.49 -9.85 -27.87
C TYR A 184 7.14 -9.54 -29.21
N PRO A 185 6.40 -9.70 -30.33
CA PRO A 185 6.87 -9.32 -31.65
C PRO A 185 6.77 -7.82 -31.90
N VAL A 186 7.67 -7.28 -32.70
CA VAL A 186 7.72 -5.86 -33.08
C VAL A 186 7.77 -5.75 -34.60
N PRO A 187 6.66 -5.36 -35.26
CA PRO A 187 5.26 -5.29 -34.82
C PRO A 187 4.53 -6.67 -34.97
N PHE A 188 3.21 -6.66 -34.60
CA PHE A 188 2.34 -7.82 -34.96
C PHE A 188 2.05 -7.84 -36.45
N THR A 189 2.58 -8.83 -37.18
CA THR A 189 2.42 -8.96 -38.64
C THR A 189 1.44 -10.08 -39.05
N GLY A 190 1.16 -11.04 -38.16
CA GLY A 190 0.31 -12.21 -38.43
C GLY A 190 -1.20 -11.96 -38.24
N ASP A 191 -1.97 -13.07 -38.37
CA ASP A 191 -3.41 -13.09 -38.07
C ASP A 191 -3.72 -13.20 -36.59
N VAL A 192 -2.70 -13.34 -35.74
CA VAL A 192 -2.76 -13.46 -34.30
C VAL A 192 -1.76 -12.51 -33.71
N ARG A 193 -2.15 -11.86 -32.57
CA ARG A 193 -1.28 -11.05 -31.76
C ARG A 193 -0.82 -11.89 -30.56
N GLU A 194 0.36 -12.49 -30.68
CA GLU A 194 0.85 -13.43 -29.67
C GLU A 194 1.99 -12.81 -28.86
N VAL A 195 1.92 -12.96 -27.53
CA VAL A 195 2.96 -12.59 -26.58
C VAL A 195 3.20 -13.73 -25.58
N LYS A 196 4.39 -13.77 -24.97
CA LYS A 196 4.72 -14.76 -23.94
C LYS A 196 5.00 -14.06 -22.63
N LEU A 197 4.32 -14.49 -21.56
CA LEU A 197 4.46 -13.94 -20.20
C LEU A 197 5.06 -14.99 -19.26
N THR A 198 5.97 -14.54 -18.40
CA THR A 198 6.37 -15.20 -17.15
C THR A 198 6.22 -14.20 -16.01
N GLY A 199 5.62 -14.59 -14.89
CA GLY A 199 5.32 -13.68 -13.79
C GLY A 199 3.91 -13.12 -13.85
N GLU A 200 3.73 -11.84 -13.53
CA GLU A 200 2.42 -11.19 -13.44
C GLU A 200 2.35 -9.93 -14.29
N ALA A 201 1.25 -9.80 -15.01
CA ALA A 201 0.96 -8.59 -15.78
C ALA A 201 -0.55 -8.30 -15.87
N TYR A 202 -0.86 -7.02 -15.92
CA TYR A 202 -2.16 -6.52 -16.29
C TYR A 202 -2.17 -6.13 -17.75
N PHE A 203 -3.15 -6.66 -18.47
CA PHE A 203 -3.36 -6.41 -19.89
C PHE A 203 -4.60 -5.55 -20.09
N ASP A 204 -4.46 -4.51 -20.89
CA ASP A 204 -5.56 -3.74 -21.46
C ASP A 204 -5.46 -3.83 -22.98
N VAL A 205 -6.12 -4.84 -23.53
CA VAL A 205 -5.97 -5.24 -24.94
C VAL A 205 -6.92 -4.45 -25.81
N THR A 206 -6.36 -3.80 -26.84
CA THR A 206 -7.12 -3.06 -27.85
C THR A 206 -8.04 -4.02 -28.63
N LYS A 207 -9.31 -3.61 -28.78
CA LYS A 207 -10.32 -4.39 -29.50
C LYS A 207 -9.93 -4.55 -30.98
N SER A 208 -9.93 -5.82 -31.45
CA SER A 208 -9.60 -6.18 -32.82
C SER A 208 -10.24 -7.52 -33.16
N ASP A 209 -10.49 -7.75 -34.45
CA ASP A 209 -10.94 -9.06 -34.95
C ASP A 209 -9.81 -10.10 -34.92
N LYS A 210 -8.54 -9.68 -34.92
CA LYS A 210 -7.39 -10.57 -34.72
C LYS A 210 -7.27 -10.92 -33.23
N PRO A 211 -7.25 -12.22 -32.89
CA PRO A 211 -7.09 -12.65 -31.50
C PRO A 211 -5.76 -12.17 -30.92
N PHE A 212 -5.81 -11.80 -29.62
CA PHE A 212 -4.63 -11.59 -28.80
C PHE A 212 -4.46 -12.81 -27.89
N ILE A 213 -3.28 -13.40 -27.91
CA ILE A 213 -2.98 -14.63 -27.16
C ILE A 213 -1.79 -14.36 -26.23
N VAL A 214 -1.99 -14.58 -24.94
CA VAL A 214 -0.89 -14.60 -23.96
C VAL A 214 -0.52 -16.06 -23.69
N LYS A 215 0.70 -16.43 -24.04
CA LYS A 215 1.27 -17.75 -23.79
C LYS A 215 1.96 -17.78 -22.43
N MET A 216 1.63 -18.78 -21.64
CA MET A 216 2.37 -19.15 -20.44
C MET A 216 2.76 -20.63 -20.47
N ALA A 217 3.52 -21.11 -19.49
CA ALA A 217 3.93 -22.52 -19.44
C ALA A 217 2.72 -23.47 -19.35
N ASP A 218 1.69 -23.11 -18.60
CA ASP A 218 0.59 -24.00 -18.23
C ASP A 218 -0.71 -23.70 -18.98
N ILE A 219 -0.89 -22.45 -19.42
CA ILE A 219 -2.12 -21.96 -20.03
C ILE A 219 -1.85 -21.01 -21.20
N ASP A 220 -2.79 -20.96 -22.14
CA ASP A 220 -2.92 -19.90 -23.13
C ASP A 220 -4.18 -19.08 -22.82
N VAL A 221 -4.05 -17.76 -22.80
CA VAL A 221 -5.16 -16.83 -22.59
C VAL A 221 -5.48 -16.12 -23.90
N ARG A 222 -6.69 -16.33 -24.42
CA ARG A 222 -7.15 -15.77 -25.71
C ARG A 222 -8.23 -14.72 -25.49
N VAL A 223 -8.06 -13.55 -26.12
CA VAL A 223 -8.98 -12.42 -26.04
C VAL A 223 -9.10 -11.69 -27.37
N LEU A 224 -10.12 -10.82 -27.52
CA LEU A 224 -10.30 -9.93 -28.69
C LEU A 224 -10.22 -8.44 -28.34
N GLY A 225 -10.40 -8.09 -27.07
CA GLY A 225 -10.40 -6.71 -26.56
C GLY A 225 -10.92 -6.73 -25.14
N THR A 226 -10.01 -6.77 -24.16
CA THR A 226 -10.31 -7.26 -22.82
C THR A 226 -9.29 -6.69 -21.85
N SER A 227 -9.74 -6.33 -20.65
CA SER A 227 -8.87 -5.94 -19.56
C SER A 227 -8.86 -7.03 -18.49
N PHE A 228 -7.68 -7.57 -18.17
CA PHE A 228 -7.52 -8.69 -17.23
C PHE A 228 -6.13 -8.69 -16.58
N ASN A 229 -6.05 -9.29 -15.39
CA ASN A 229 -4.79 -9.59 -14.71
C ASN A 229 -4.44 -11.06 -14.87
N LEU A 230 -3.20 -11.36 -15.17
CA LEU A 230 -2.67 -12.71 -15.35
C LEU A 230 -1.44 -12.88 -14.47
N SER A 231 -1.46 -13.88 -13.58
CA SER A 231 -0.37 -14.19 -12.66
C SER A 231 0.02 -15.67 -12.79
N GLY A 232 1.32 -15.92 -13.03
CA GLY A 232 1.85 -17.28 -13.15
C GLY A 232 3.37 -17.27 -13.05
N TYR A 233 3.87 -16.95 -11.86
CA TYR A 233 5.28 -17.08 -11.55
C TYR A 233 5.69 -18.57 -11.52
N THR A 234 6.89 -18.86 -11.95
CA THR A 234 7.40 -20.25 -11.98
C THR A 234 7.57 -20.85 -10.58
N THR A 235 7.70 -19.99 -9.58
CA THR A 235 7.85 -20.35 -8.17
C THR A 235 6.52 -20.61 -7.46
N ASP A 236 5.38 -20.19 -8.06
CA ASP A 236 4.07 -20.31 -7.45
C ASP A 236 3.41 -21.63 -7.83
N GLN A 237 2.61 -22.15 -6.90
CA GLN A 237 1.81 -23.35 -7.17
C GLN A 237 0.66 -23.07 -8.13
N ASP A 238 0.17 -21.84 -8.18
CA ASP A 238 -1.02 -21.47 -8.93
C ASP A 238 -0.72 -20.54 -10.10
N VAL A 239 -1.46 -20.76 -11.20
CA VAL A 239 -1.59 -19.81 -12.31
C VAL A 239 -3.01 -19.27 -12.30
N SER A 240 -3.19 -17.97 -12.44
CA SER A 240 -4.51 -17.37 -12.32
C SER A 240 -4.77 -16.26 -13.31
N VAL A 241 -6.03 -16.14 -13.71
CA VAL A 241 -6.56 -15.10 -14.60
C VAL A 241 -7.74 -14.43 -13.93
N THR A 242 -7.69 -13.12 -13.71
CA THR A 242 -8.79 -12.33 -13.14
C THR A 242 -9.31 -11.38 -14.21
N LEU A 243 -10.57 -11.52 -14.58
CA LEU A 243 -11.19 -10.72 -15.63
C LEU A 243 -11.85 -9.47 -15.09
N VAL A 244 -11.42 -8.32 -15.61
CA VAL A 244 -11.99 -7.00 -15.28
C VAL A 244 -13.09 -6.61 -16.25
N SER A 245 -12.84 -6.71 -17.55
CA SER A 245 -13.84 -6.37 -18.60
C SER A 245 -13.62 -7.18 -19.86
N GLY A 246 -14.67 -7.42 -20.64
CA GLY A 246 -14.63 -8.16 -21.90
C GLY A 246 -14.90 -9.65 -21.74
N LYS A 247 -14.18 -10.50 -22.48
CA LYS A 247 -14.28 -11.97 -22.45
C LYS A 247 -12.90 -12.60 -22.57
N VAL A 248 -12.68 -13.67 -21.83
CA VAL A 248 -11.43 -14.45 -21.85
C VAL A 248 -11.75 -15.92 -22.06
N ALA A 249 -11.02 -16.57 -22.96
CA ALA A 249 -10.95 -18.03 -23.06
C ALA A 249 -9.56 -18.48 -22.60
N VAL A 250 -9.51 -19.37 -21.61
CA VAL A 250 -8.29 -19.97 -21.08
C VAL A 250 -8.19 -21.40 -21.56
N ARG A 251 -7.13 -21.73 -22.30
CA ARG A 251 -6.77 -23.10 -22.66
C ARG A 251 -5.78 -23.63 -21.64
N ASN A 252 -6.13 -24.65 -20.88
CA ASN A 252 -5.20 -25.35 -20.00
C ASN A 252 -4.48 -26.47 -20.76
N HIS A 253 -3.14 -26.46 -20.72
CA HIS A 253 -2.32 -27.40 -21.48
C HIS A 253 -2.34 -28.82 -20.92
N GLN A 254 -2.37 -28.96 -19.60
CA GLN A 254 -2.38 -30.26 -18.94
C GLN A 254 -3.74 -30.96 -19.06
N LEU A 255 -4.82 -30.20 -18.85
CA LEU A 255 -6.18 -30.75 -18.92
C LEU A 255 -6.72 -30.84 -20.33
N GLN A 256 -6.07 -30.20 -21.32
CA GLN A 256 -6.52 -30.06 -22.69
C GLN A 256 -7.96 -29.53 -22.83
N GLN A 257 -8.33 -28.60 -21.90
CA GLN A 257 -9.67 -28.06 -21.75
C GLN A 257 -9.66 -26.53 -21.86
N ASP A 258 -10.74 -25.99 -22.43
CA ASP A 258 -10.99 -24.55 -22.52
C ASP A 258 -11.98 -24.12 -21.42
N PHE A 259 -11.73 -22.93 -20.85
CA PHE A 259 -12.55 -22.32 -19.82
C PHE A 259 -12.87 -20.88 -20.23
N ASP A 260 -14.16 -20.56 -20.27
CA ASP A 260 -14.63 -19.20 -20.54
C ASP A 260 -14.82 -18.44 -19.22
N ILE A 261 -14.29 -17.22 -19.14
CA ILE A 261 -14.34 -16.38 -17.98
C ILE A 261 -15.13 -15.10 -18.31
N THR A 262 -16.04 -14.71 -17.41
CA THR A 262 -16.83 -13.47 -17.49
C THR A 262 -16.28 -12.42 -16.49
N PRO A 263 -16.58 -11.11 -16.69
CA PRO A 263 -16.12 -10.04 -15.78
C PRO A 263 -16.50 -10.34 -14.33
N GLY A 264 -15.56 -10.06 -13.41
CA GLY A 264 -15.70 -10.37 -11.99
C GLY A 264 -15.36 -11.81 -11.61
N MET A 265 -14.97 -12.64 -12.57
CA MET A 265 -14.54 -14.03 -12.31
C MET A 265 -13.01 -14.14 -12.29
N ARG A 266 -12.54 -15.05 -11.44
CA ARG A 266 -11.15 -15.50 -11.37
C ARG A 266 -11.09 -16.99 -11.70
N PHE A 267 -10.23 -17.33 -12.64
CA PHE A 267 -9.76 -18.68 -12.92
C PHE A 267 -8.45 -18.92 -12.18
N GLU A 268 -8.28 -20.08 -11.57
CA GLU A 268 -7.07 -20.51 -10.88
C GLU A 268 -6.80 -21.98 -11.18
N TYR A 269 -5.60 -22.28 -11.63
CA TYR A 269 -5.11 -23.63 -11.90
C TYR A 269 -3.94 -23.94 -10.99
N ASN A 270 -4.08 -24.98 -10.18
CA ASN A 270 -3.01 -25.47 -9.30
C ASN A 270 -2.15 -26.50 -10.02
N ARG A 271 -0.84 -26.25 -10.07
CA ARG A 271 0.15 -27.07 -10.78
C ARG A 271 0.42 -28.42 -10.13
N GLU A 272 0.27 -28.49 -8.79
CA GLU A 272 0.58 -29.68 -8.01
C GLU A 272 -0.52 -30.74 -8.12
N ASN A 273 -1.76 -30.34 -7.90
CA ASN A 273 -2.91 -31.25 -7.90
C ASN A 273 -3.75 -31.22 -9.18
N HIS A 274 -3.39 -30.34 -10.14
CA HIS A 274 -4.07 -30.16 -11.44
C HIS A 274 -5.53 -29.74 -11.34
N GLN A 275 -5.94 -29.14 -10.22
CA GLN A 275 -7.31 -28.68 -10.02
C GLN A 275 -7.49 -27.28 -10.59
N VAL A 276 -8.70 -27.06 -11.14
CA VAL A 276 -9.18 -25.74 -11.57
C VAL A 276 -10.24 -25.27 -10.59
N LYS A 277 -10.09 -24.03 -10.14
CA LYS A 277 -11.07 -23.31 -9.37
C LYS A 277 -11.53 -22.07 -10.13
N MET A 278 -12.82 -21.85 -10.19
CA MET A 278 -13.41 -20.61 -10.73
C MET A 278 -14.32 -20.00 -9.66
N ALA A 279 -14.14 -18.72 -9.41
CA ALA A 279 -14.90 -18.01 -8.37
C ALA A 279 -15.20 -16.57 -8.80
N GLU A 280 -16.33 -16.04 -8.34
CA GLU A 280 -16.59 -14.60 -8.36
C GLU A 280 -15.71 -13.91 -7.34
N VAL A 281 -15.07 -12.82 -7.74
CA VAL A 281 -14.14 -12.04 -6.92
C VAL A 281 -14.31 -10.54 -7.17
N ASP A 282 -13.83 -9.72 -6.25
CA ASP A 282 -13.58 -8.30 -6.52
C ASP A 282 -12.26 -8.18 -7.34
N PRO A 283 -12.29 -7.81 -8.62
CA PRO A 283 -11.07 -7.68 -9.42
C PRO A 283 -10.08 -6.66 -8.85
N GLU A 284 -10.57 -5.63 -8.12
CA GLU A 284 -9.74 -4.60 -7.49
C GLU A 284 -8.73 -5.18 -6.49
N LEU A 285 -9.02 -6.33 -5.89
CA LEU A 285 -8.10 -7.03 -5.02
C LEU A 285 -6.82 -7.44 -5.78
N TYR A 286 -6.98 -7.97 -6.98
CA TYR A 286 -5.90 -8.55 -7.80
C TYR A 286 -5.16 -7.54 -8.66
N ILE A 287 -5.71 -6.33 -8.83
CA ILE A 287 -5.09 -5.23 -9.59
C ILE A 287 -4.63 -4.07 -8.68
N SER A 288 -4.77 -4.21 -7.36
CA SER A 288 -4.41 -3.18 -6.37
C SER A 288 -2.92 -2.80 -6.42
N TRP A 289 -2.06 -3.74 -6.85
CA TRP A 289 -0.63 -3.52 -7.02
C TRP A 289 -0.32 -2.36 -7.99
N MET A 290 -1.12 -2.17 -9.04
CA MET A 290 -1.00 -1.03 -9.97
C MET A 290 -1.32 0.32 -9.32
N LYS A 291 -2.02 0.33 -8.19
CA LYS A 291 -2.37 1.51 -7.40
C LYS A 291 -1.40 1.74 -6.22
N GLY A 292 -0.26 1.06 -6.24
CA GLY A 292 0.77 1.16 -5.20
C GLY A 292 0.38 0.54 -3.86
N LYS A 293 -0.52 -0.48 -3.87
CA LYS A 293 -1.02 -1.11 -2.65
C LYS A 293 -0.85 -2.63 -2.69
N PHE A 294 -0.48 -3.20 -1.56
CA PHE A 294 -0.73 -4.60 -1.25
C PHE A 294 -2.14 -4.72 -0.69
N ARG A 295 -2.94 -5.65 -1.19
CA ARG A 295 -4.23 -6.03 -0.61
C ARG A 295 -4.26 -7.55 -0.45
N PHE A 296 -4.63 -7.99 0.74
CA PHE A 296 -4.72 -9.40 1.09
C PHE A 296 -6.12 -9.66 1.65
N GLU A 297 -6.75 -10.73 1.21
CA GLU A 297 -8.05 -11.19 1.71
C GLU A 297 -7.96 -12.68 1.98
N ASP A 298 -8.08 -13.07 3.25
CA ASP A 298 -7.94 -14.44 3.73
C ASP A 298 -6.70 -15.16 3.15
N MET A 299 -5.59 -14.41 2.95
CA MET A 299 -4.36 -14.89 2.33
C MET A 299 -3.44 -15.53 3.37
N ARG A 300 -2.81 -16.66 3.02
CA ARG A 300 -1.84 -17.34 3.88
C ARG A 300 -0.60 -16.45 4.07
N LEU A 301 -0.02 -16.51 5.26
CA LEU A 301 1.22 -15.76 5.56
C LEU A 301 2.35 -16.11 4.57
N GLU A 302 2.47 -17.37 4.18
CA GLU A 302 3.43 -17.81 3.18
C GLU A 302 3.28 -17.05 1.86
N ASP A 303 2.05 -16.92 1.33
CA ASP A 303 1.76 -16.26 0.06
C ASP A 303 2.00 -14.73 0.15
N ILE A 304 1.69 -14.15 1.32
CA ILE A 304 2.03 -12.74 1.62
C ILE A 304 3.54 -12.55 1.57
N MET A 305 4.30 -13.42 2.23
CA MET A 305 5.76 -13.31 2.28
C MET A 305 6.41 -13.54 0.91
N VAL A 306 5.83 -14.41 0.06
CA VAL A 306 6.25 -14.57 -1.33
C VAL A 306 6.04 -13.27 -2.13
N THR A 307 4.92 -12.60 -1.92
CA THR A 307 4.64 -11.28 -2.54
C THR A 307 5.65 -10.23 -2.06
N LEU A 308 5.95 -10.20 -0.77
CA LEU A 308 6.95 -9.28 -0.20
C LEU A 308 8.36 -9.55 -0.71
N ASN A 309 8.74 -10.82 -0.86
CA ASN A 309 10.04 -11.20 -1.44
C ASN A 309 10.23 -10.55 -2.82
N ARG A 310 9.21 -10.62 -3.70
CA ARG A 310 9.28 -10.01 -5.04
C ARG A 310 9.41 -8.50 -5.02
N TRP A 311 8.87 -7.85 -4.00
CA TRP A 311 8.88 -6.38 -3.92
C TRP A 311 10.12 -5.84 -3.19
N TYR A 312 10.53 -6.50 -2.11
CA TYR A 312 11.63 -6.04 -1.26
C TYR A 312 12.96 -6.77 -1.52
N ASP A 313 12.97 -7.81 -2.36
CA ASP A 313 14.15 -8.65 -2.61
C ASP A 313 14.71 -9.19 -1.29
N CYS A 314 13.86 -9.81 -0.46
CA CYS A 314 14.17 -10.33 0.84
C CYS A 314 14.01 -11.86 0.89
N THR A 315 14.63 -12.53 1.86
CA THR A 315 14.45 -13.96 2.11
C THR A 315 13.68 -14.18 3.40
N VAL A 316 12.94 -15.29 3.50
CA VAL A 316 12.07 -15.57 4.63
C VAL A 316 12.34 -16.96 5.18
N SER A 317 12.36 -17.09 6.50
CA SER A 317 12.38 -18.38 7.19
C SER A 317 11.35 -18.40 8.32
N TYR A 318 10.91 -19.59 8.69
CA TYR A 318 9.91 -19.84 9.72
C TYR A 318 10.49 -20.71 10.82
N SER A 319 10.24 -20.33 12.07
CA SER A 319 10.63 -21.18 13.22
C SER A 319 9.71 -22.38 13.40
N ASP A 320 8.49 -22.31 12.85
CA ASP A 320 7.45 -23.33 12.90
C ASP A 320 6.67 -23.30 11.59
N ASP A 321 6.55 -24.42 10.90
CA ASP A 321 5.85 -24.52 9.62
C ASP A 321 4.35 -24.19 9.73
N ALA A 322 3.73 -24.39 10.90
CA ALA A 322 2.34 -24.02 11.13
C ALA A 322 2.08 -22.51 10.98
N LEU A 323 3.10 -21.67 11.07
CA LEU A 323 2.97 -20.22 10.86
C LEU A 323 2.67 -19.86 9.40
N ARG A 324 3.04 -20.71 8.45
CA ARG A 324 2.80 -20.51 7.02
C ARG A 324 1.32 -20.40 6.68
N ASP A 325 0.50 -21.18 7.41
CA ASP A 325 -0.95 -21.31 7.14
C ASP A 325 -1.81 -20.26 7.84
N LEU A 326 -1.21 -19.38 8.65
CA LEU A 326 -1.92 -18.26 9.24
C LEU A 326 -2.48 -17.35 8.14
N ARG A 327 -3.74 -16.92 8.30
CA ARG A 327 -4.43 -16.15 7.28
C ARG A 327 -4.64 -14.71 7.71
N PHE A 328 -4.52 -13.81 6.74
CA PHE A 328 -4.60 -12.37 6.96
C PHE A 328 -5.48 -11.70 5.94
N THR A 329 -6.18 -10.67 6.42
CA THR A 329 -6.90 -9.71 5.60
C THR A 329 -6.43 -8.31 5.96
N GLY A 330 -6.03 -7.53 4.97
CA GLY A 330 -5.54 -6.17 5.18
C GLY A 330 -5.04 -5.51 3.91
N ALA A 331 -4.56 -4.28 4.07
CA ALA A 331 -3.95 -3.52 2.99
C ALA A 331 -2.77 -2.69 3.51
N ALA A 332 -1.73 -2.52 2.68
CA ALA A 332 -0.58 -1.69 2.97
C ALA A 332 -0.08 -0.97 1.71
N GLU A 333 0.61 0.15 1.89
CA GLU A 333 1.24 0.89 0.79
C GLU A 333 2.58 0.23 0.42
N LYS A 334 2.84 0.11 -0.88
CA LYS A 334 4.05 -0.55 -1.43
C LYS A 334 5.32 0.29 -1.32
N ASP A 335 5.19 1.61 -1.18
CA ASP A 335 6.32 2.55 -1.08
C ASP A 335 6.91 2.65 0.33
N ARG A 336 6.26 2.02 1.31
CA ARG A 336 6.72 1.97 2.70
C ARG A 336 7.81 0.91 2.88
N PRO A 337 8.67 1.06 3.91
CA PRO A 337 9.58 0.00 4.33
C PRO A 337 8.82 -1.29 4.72
N ALA A 338 9.48 -2.44 4.58
CA ALA A 338 8.86 -3.73 4.91
C ALA A 338 8.40 -3.81 6.37
N SER A 339 9.15 -3.18 7.30
CA SER A 339 8.78 -3.12 8.73
C SER A 339 7.36 -2.61 8.94
N TYR A 340 6.91 -1.64 8.15
CA TYR A 340 5.56 -1.10 8.26
C TYR A 340 4.47 -2.17 8.10
N LEU A 341 4.56 -3.00 7.06
CA LEU A 341 3.60 -4.09 6.87
C LEU A 341 3.80 -5.21 7.90
N LEU A 342 5.06 -5.56 8.22
CA LEU A 342 5.35 -6.59 9.21
C LEU A 342 4.81 -6.21 10.60
N GLU A 343 4.93 -4.95 11.01
CA GLU A 343 4.35 -4.43 12.26
C GLU A 343 2.82 -4.48 12.26
N LEU A 344 2.16 -4.18 11.12
CA LEU A 344 0.70 -4.32 11.01
C LEU A 344 0.26 -5.78 11.22
N ILE A 345 0.99 -6.74 10.66
CA ILE A 345 0.72 -8.16 10.86
C ILE A 345 0.98 -8.55 12.32
N GLU A 346 2.10 -8.09 12.92
CA GLU A 346 2.39 -8.34 14.33
C GLU A 346 1.29 -7.82 15.27
N MET A 347 0.71 -6.64 14.99
CA MET A 347 -0.32 -6.06 15.87
C MET A 347 -1.59 -6.90 15.98
N ILE A 348 -1.94 -7.64 14.93
CA ILE A 348 -3.20 -8.39 14.88
C ILE A 348 -3.03 -9.90 15.08
N THR A 349 -1.80 -10.36 15.36
CA THR A 349 -1.47 -11.79 15.45
C THR A 349 -0.49 -12.12 16.56
N GLU A 350 -0.29 -13.41 16.78
CA GLU A 350 0.74 -13.96 17.67
C GLU A 350 2.08 -14.20 16.96
N VAL A 351 2.29 -13.58 15.81
CA VAL A 351 3.54 -13.70 15.04
C VAL A 351 4.47 -12.55 15.41
N LYS A 352 5.77 -12.81 15.39
CA LYS A 352 6.84 -11.83 15.53
C LYS A 352 7.84 -11.96 14.39
N PHE A 353 8.26 -10.82 13.82
CA PHE A 353 9.25 -10.76 12.76
C PHE A 353 10.60 -10.25 13.30
N GLN A 354 11.66 -10.95 12.97
CA GLN A 354 13.03 -10.53 13.22
C GLN A 354 13.70 -10.28 11.87
N VAL A 355 14.15 -9.03 11.66
CA VAL A 355 14.76 -8.60 10.40
C VAL A 355 16.26 -8.48 10.63
N ASP A 356 17.04 -9.21 9.81
CA ASP A 356 18.50 -9.16 9.78
C ASP A 356 18.96 -8.96 8.32
N GLY A 357 19.38 -7.73 8.00
CA GLY A 357 19.65 -7.33 6.62
C GLY A 357 18.43 -7.53 5.72
N LYS A 358 18.55 -8.38 4.71
CA LYS A 358 17.46 -8.80 3.81
C LYS A 358 16.76 -10.10 4.22
N HIS A 359 17.06 -10.63 5.40
CA HIS A 359 16.46 -11.85 5.90
C HIS A 359 15.40 -11.57 6.96
N ILE A 360 14.25 -12.22 6.86
CA ILE A 360 13.12 -12.11 7.78
C ILE A 360 12.88 -13.48 8.41
N LEU A 361 13.11 -13.58 9.72
CA LEU A 361 12.76 -14.77 10.50
C LEU A 361 11.39 -14.55 11.17
N ILE A 362 10.48 -15.49 10.99
CA ILE A 362 9.12 -15.48 11.53
C ILE A 362 9.03 -16.44 12.70
N THR A 363 8.61 -15.94 13.86
CA THR A 363 8.47 -16.70 15.11
C THR A 363 7.11 -16.47 15.74
N ARG A 364 6.71 -17.30 16.71
CA ARG A 364 5.61 -16.95 17.63
C ARG A 364 6.07 -15.90 18.64
N LYS A 365 5.12 -15.08 19.11
CA LYS A 365 5.34 -14.20 20.26
C LYS A 365 5.57 -14.97 21.54
#